data_c52867f54b88c8bd9f2ac138aa27c0ad
#
_entry.id   c52867f54b88c8bd9f2ac138aa27c0ad
#
_cell.length_a   1.000
_cell.length_b   1.000
_cell.length_c   1.000
_cell.angle_alpha   90.00
_cell.angle_beta   90.00
_cell.angle_gamma   90.00
#
_symmetry.space_group_name_H-M   'P 1'
#
loop_
_entity.id
_entity.type
_entity.pdbx_description
1 polymer ?
#
loop_
_entity_poly.entity_id
_entity_poly.type
_entity_poly.pdbx_seq_one_letter_code
_entity_poly.pdbx_strand_id
1 'polypeptide(L)'
;MMASAFCPAHITGFFKAELEGNDPNRIGSLGAGFSIQKGVKTTVILSSRNPSNTAKFHIQIKGFKTGDVRVSEYVLNEFLADDDDHFVDVVHELDVPVGYGLGCSAAVALSLALALNQALNTGYSKTEAAQIAHLAEIRCKTGLGDVLAS
;
A
#
# COMPACT_ATOMS: atom_id res chain seq x y z
N MET A 1 -4.34 -19.28 1.45
CA MET A 1 -4.04 -18.59 2.72
C MET A 1 -4.68 -17.20 2.72
N MET A 2 -5.05 -16.65 3.89
CA MET A 2 -5.66 -15.33 3.99
C MET A 2 -4.95 -14.52 5.08
N ALA A 3 -4.68 -13.24 4.82
CA ALA A 3 -4.14 -12.30 5.79
C ALA A 3 -4.81 -10.94 5.67
N SER A 4 -4.82 -10.18 6.76
CA SER A 4 -5.40 -8.83 6.76
C SER A 4 -4.53 -7.89 7.60
N ALA A 5 -4.42 -6.64 7.15
CA ALA A 5 -3.79 -5.57 7.90
C ALA A 5 -4.65 -4.30 7.85
N PHE A 6 -4.57 -3.51 8.91
CA PHE A 6 -5.21 -2.20 9.00
C PHE A 6 -4.14 -1.14 9.14
N CYS A 7 -4.27 -0.06 8.37
CA CYS A 7 -3.46 1.13 8.52
C CYS A 7 -4.35 2.35 8.71
N PRO A 8 -4.08 3.19 9.73
CA PRO A 8 -4.84 4.40 9.96
C PRO A 8 -4.58 5.43 8.86
N ALA A 9 -5.59 6.22 8.56
CA ALA A 9 -5.42 7.48 7.87
C ALA A 9 -4.83 8.52 8.83
N HIS A 10 -4.29 9.62 8.30
CA HIS A 10 -3.73 10.67 9.14
C HIS A 10 -4.06 12.06 8.60
N ILE A 11 -3.93 13.05 9.47
CA ILE A 11 -4.09 14.47 9.15
C ILE A 11 -2.73 15.13 9.32
N THR A 12 -2.19 15.65 8.22
CA THR A 12 -0.94 16.41 8.22
C THR A 12 -1.19 17.83 8.71
N GLY A 13 -0.46 18.25 9.75
CA GLY A 13 -0.49 19.61 10.25
C GLY A 13 0.37 20.55 9.41
N PHE A 14 1.64 20.17 9.20
CA PHE A 14 2.57 20.85 8.30
C PHE A 14 3.64 19.87 7.80
N PHE A 15 4.22 20.17 6.64
CA PHE A 15 5.33 19.39 6.11
C PHE A 15 6.23 20.25 5.21
N LYS A 16 7.48 19.80 5.03
CA LYS A 16 8.42 20.28 4.05
C LYS A 16 8.83 19.12 3.16
N ALA A 17 8.64 19.25 1.87
CA ALA A 17 9.08 18.24 0.92
C ALA A 17 10.60 18.26 0.78
N GLU A 18 11.23 17.08 0.82
CA GLU A 18 12.65 16.84 0.56
C GLU A 18 12.75 16.02 -0.72
N LEU A 19 12.97 16.72 -1.83
CA LEU A 19 12.97 16.15 -3.18
C LEU A 19 14.37 16.10 -3.81
N GLU A 20 15.40 16.40 -3.04
CA GLU A 20 16.78 16.46 -3.54
C GLU A 20 17.38 15.05 -3.66
N GLY A 21 17.94 14.78 -4.86
CA GLY A 21 18.65 13.54 -5.16
C GLY A 21 17.93 12.64 -6.15
N ASN A 22 18.65 11.62 -6.61
CA ASN A 22 18.14 10.64 -7.59
C ASN A 22 17.74 9.31 -6.94
N ASP A 23 17.97 9.15 -5.64
CA ASP A 23 17.62 7.93 -4.91
C ASP A 23 16.19 8.04 -4.36
N PRO A 24 15.23 7.24 -4.86
CA PRO A 24 13.85 7.27 -4.39
C PRO A 24 13.69 6.99 -2.89
N ASN A 25 14.63 6.26 -2.28
CA ASN A 25 14.60 5.97 -0.84
C ASN A 25 14.96 7.19 0.03
N ARG A 26 15.48 8.25 -0.58
CA ARG A 26 15.85 9.52 0.08
C ARG A 26 14.89 10.66 -0.25
N ILE A 27 13.91 10.42 -1.11
CA ILE A 27 12.84 11.35 -1.40
C ILE A 27 11.74 11.18 -0.36
N GLY A 28 11.25 12.27 0.19
CA GLY A 28 10.20 12.22 1.22
C GLY A 28 9.76 13.58 1.71
N SER A 29 9.29 13.64 2.93
CA SER A 29 8.92 14.89 3.60
C SER A 29 9.25 14.82 5.09
N LEU A 30 9.53 15.99 5.65
CA LEU A 30 9.64 16.23 7.09
C LEU A 30 8.42 17.00 7.55
N GLY A 31 7.77 16.58 8.62
CA GLY A 31 6.57 17.28 9.09
C GLY A 31 6.01 16.69 10.38
N ALA A 32 4.83 17.17 10.73
CA ALA A 32 4.08 16.64 11.86
C ALA A 32 2.59 16.57 11.53
N GLY A 33 1.94 15.56 12.08
CA GLY A 33 0.54 15.28 11.94
C GLY A 33 0.10 14.27 13.00
N PHE A 34 -1.09 13.74 12.86
CA PHE A 34 -1.61 12.71 13.76
C PHE A 34 -2.47 11.70 13.01
N SER A 35 -2.39 10.43 13.42
CA SER A 35 -3.22 9.37 12.89
C SER A 35 -4.61 9.41 13.50
N ILE A 36 -5.60 8.97 12.74
CA ILE A 36 -6.99 8.87 13.17
C ILE A 36 -7.43 7.41 13.24
N GLN A 37 -8.53 7.11 13.96
CA GLN A 37 -9.02 5.74 14.12
C GLN A 37 -9.71 5.17 12.87
N LYS A 38 -9.88 5.98 11.83
CA LYS A 38 -10.36 5.59 10.52
C LYS A 38 -9.19 5.38 9.57
N GLY A 39 -9.36 4.50 8.60
CA GLY A 39 -8.27 4.18 7.68
C GLY A 39 -8.66 3.16 6.63
N VAL A 40 -7.72 2.29 6.32
CA VAL A 40 -7.88 1.23 5.32
C VAL A 40 -7.59 -0.12 5.93
N LYS A 41 -8.53 -1.04 5.79
CA LYS A 41 -8.30 -2.46 6.04
C LYS A 41 -8.12 -3.16 4.72
N THR A 42 -7.01 -3.84 4.55
CA THR A 42 -6.73 -4.67 3.38
C THR A 42 -6.74 -6.14 3.75
N THR A 43 -7.50 -6.92 3.00
CA THR A 43 -7.51 -8.38 3.10
C THR A 43 -6.96 -8.97 1.80
N VAL A 44 -6.02 -9.90 1.94
CA VAL A 44 -5.37 -10.64 0.86
C VAL A 44 -5.75 -12.11 0.98
N ILE A 45 -6.17 -12.72 -0.14
CA ILE A 45 -6.50 -14.14 -0.23
C ILE A 45 -5.64 -14.74 -1.34
N LEU A 46 -4.82 -15.75 -0.98
CA LEU A 46 -4.01 -16.49 -1.94
C LEU A 46 -4.75 -17.75 -2.38
N SER A 47 -4.76 -17.97 -3.67
CA SER A 47 -5.19 -19.20 -4.32
C SER A 47 -4.13 -19.70 -5.30
N SER A 48 -4.19 -20.95 -5.72
CA SER A 48 -3.29 -21.46 -6.76
C SER A 48 -3.58 -20.77 -8.10
N ARG A 49 -2.54 -20.30 -8.74
CA ARG A 49 -2.65 -19.66 -10.05
C ARG A 49 -2.97 -20.70 -11.12
N ASN A 50 -3.93 -20.41 -11.97
CA ASN A 50 -4.14 -21.17 -13.19
C ASN A 50 -3.12 -20.70 -14.26
N PRO A 51 -2.25 -21.57 -14.79
CA PRO A 51 -1.25 -21.18 -15.79
C PRO A 51 -1.83 -20.54 -17.05
N SER A 52 -3.10 -20.84 -17.36
CA SER A 52 -3.81 -20.24 -18.51
C SER A 52 -4.29 -18.80 -18.23
N ASN A 53 -4.23 -18.35 -16.99
CA ASN A 53 -4.62 -16.98 -16.63
C ASN A 53 -3.38 -16.07 -16.63
N THR A 54 -3.38 -15.04 -17.47
CA THR A 54 -2.30 -14.05 -17.53
C THR A 54 -2.30 -13.12 -16.33
N ALA A 55 -3.46 -12.88 -15.70
CA ALA A 55 -3.57 -12.05 -14.51
C ALA A 55 -2.97 -12.76 -13.30
N LYS A 56 -2.21 -12.02 -12.49
CA LYS A 56 -1.65 -12.49 -11.21
C LYS A 56 -2.51 -12.08 -10.01
N PHE A 57 -3.36 -11.07 -10.16
CA PHE A 57 -4.18 -10.53 -9.06
C PHE A 57 -5.49 -9.91 -9.54
N HIS A 58 -6.39 -9.71 -8.58
CA HIS A 58 -7.63 -8.95 -8.72
C HIS A 58 -7.78 -8.01 -7.50
N ILE A 59 -8.24 -6.78 -7.73
CA ILE A 59 -8.41 -5.77 -6.69
C ILE A 59 -9.87 -5.35 -6.61
N GLN A 60 -10.43 -5.44 -5.41
CA GLN A 60 -11.77 -4.96 -5.08
C GLN A 60 -11.69 -3.85 -4.04
N ILE A 61 -12.45 -2.78 -4.24
CA ILE A 61 -12.54 -1.65 -3.30
C ILE A 61 -13.96 -1.56 -2.75
N LYS A 62 -14.08 -1.49 -1.43
CA LYS A 62 -15.31 -1.32 -0.66
C LYS A 62 -15.27 -0.01 0.14
N GLY A 63 -16.42 0.55 0.44
CA GLY A 63 -16.53 1.82 1.16
C GLY A 63 -16.38 3.02 0.22
N PHE A 64 -15.50 3.96 0.53
CA PHE A 64 -15.23 5.09 -0.34
C PHE A 64 -14.57 4.64 -1.64
N LYS A 65 -15.21 4.96 -2.77
CA LYS A 65 -14.73 4.51 -4.09
C LYS A 65 -13.53 5.34 -4.56
N THR A 66 -12.58 4.66 -5.17
CA THR A 66 -11.52 5.27 -5.97
C THR A 66 -11.37 4.49 -7.27
N GLY A 67 -11.06 5.17 -8.37
CA GLY A 67 -10.69 4.53 -9.64
C GLY A 67 -9.18 4.34 -9.80
N ASP A 68 -8.37 4.89 -8.88
CA ASP A 68 -6.92 4.81 -8.95
C ASP A 68 -6.40 3.65 -8.10
N VAL A 69 -5.92 2.62 -8.76
CA VAL A 69 -5.36 1.40 -8.14
C VAL A 69 -3.85 1.26 -8.39
N ARG A 70 -3.20 2.26 -9.02
CA ARG A 70 -1.78 2.20 -9.42
C ARG A 70 -0.84 1.88 -8.27
N VAL A 71 -1.10 2.43 -7.09
CA VAL A 71 -0.29 2.15 -5.89
C VAL A 71 -0.39 0.69 -5.49
N SER A 72 -1.60 0.13 -5.50
CA SER A 72 -1.83 -1.29 -5.20
C SER A 72 -1.20 -2.20 -6.25
N GLU A 73 -1.31 -1.85 -7.53
CA GLU A 73 -0.68 -2.59 -8.63
C GLU A 73 0.85 -2.58 -8.49
N TYR A 74 1.44 -1.45 -8.12
CA TYR A 74 2.89 -1.37 -7.88
C TYR A 74 3.31 -2.32 -6.77
N VAL A 75 2.65 -2.25 -5.60
CA VAL A 75 2.98 -3.11 -4.44
C VAL A 75 2.81 -4.59 -4.80
N LEU A 76 1.73 -4.96 -5.49
CA LEU A 76 1.49 -6.33 -5.93
C LEU A 76 2.56 -6.83 -6.89
N ASN A 77 2.96 -6.02 -7.87
CA ASN A 77 4.01 -6.38 -8.82
C ASN A 77 5.36 -6.59 -8.13
N GLU A 78 5.71 -5.77 -7.12
CA GLU A 78 6.94 -5.97 -6.35
C GLU A 78 6.93 -7.27 -5.55
N PHE A 79 5.81 -7.58 -4.88
CA PHE A 79 5.70 -8.81 -4.08
C PHE A 79 5.58 -10.08 -4.94
N LEU A 80 5.01 -9.97 -6.14
CA LEU A 80 4.77 -11.10 -7.05
C LEU A 80 5.79 -11.18 -8.20
N ALA A 81 6.90 -10.46 -8.12
CA ALA A 81 7.91 -10.42 -9.17
C ALA A 81 8.41 -11.84 -9.51
N ASP A 82 8.74 -12.61 -8.49
CA ASP A 82 9.25 -13.98 -8.59
C ASP A 82 8.22 -15.06 -8.19
N ASP A 83 6.95 -14.67 -8.01
CA ASP A 83 5.88 -15.59 -7.63
C ASP A 83 5.00 -15.92 -8.86
N ASP A 84 5.11 -17.16 -9.31
CA ASP A 84 4.30 -17.69 -10.41
C ASP A 84 3.23 -18.69 -9.95
N ASP A 85 3.21 -19.05 -8.68
CA ASP A 85 2.36 -20.10 -8.13
C ASP A 85 1.02 -19.56 -7.60
N HIS A 86 0.97 -18.30 -7.20
CA HIS A 86 -0.20 -17.71 -6.55
C HIS A 86 -0.98 -16.76 -7.45
N PHE A 87 -2.30 -16.81 -7.28
CA PHE A 87 -3.22 -15.75 -7.67
C PHE A 87 -3.69 -15.02 -6.40
N VAL A 88 -3.71 -13.70 -6.43
CA VAL A 88 -3.97 -12.86 -5.28
C VAL A 88 -5.27 -12.08 -5.46
N ASP A 89 -6.29 -12.38 -4.64
CA ASP A 89 -7.45 -11.53 -4.48
C ASP A 89 -7.23 -10.53 -3.35
N VAL A 90 -7.41 -9.24 -3.66
CA VAL A 90 -7.25 -8.12 -2.73
C VAL A 90 -8.57 -7.43 -2.53
N VAL A 91 -8.93 -7.21 -1.26
CA VAL A 91 -10.09 -6.39 -0.88
C VAL A 91 -9.61 -5.25 0.01
N HIS A 92 -9.74 -4.02 -0.49
CA HIS A 92 -9.56 -2.81 0.32
C HIS A 92 -10.90 -2.31 0.84
N GLU A 93 -11.02 -2.15 2.15
CA GLU A 93 -12.16 -1.52 2.83
C GLU A 93 -11.72 -0.13 3.30
N LEU A 94 -12.23 0.92 2.65
CA LEU A 94 -11.84 2.32 2.88
C LEU A 94 -12.88 3.01 3.76
N ASP A 95 -12.46 3.41 4.96
CA ASP A 95 -13.25 4.22 5.89
C ASP A 95 -13.07 5.73 5.71
N VAL A 96 -12.20 6.15 4.80
CA VAL A 96 -11.88 7.54 4.48
C VAL A 96 -11.82 7.76 2.97
N PRO A 97 -12.20 8.96 2.48
CA PRO A 97 -12.14 9.26 1.06
C PRO A 97 -10.70 9.43 0.56
N VAL A 98 -10.45 9.02 -0.67
CA VAL A 98 -9.17 9.19 -1.37
C VAL A 98 -9.08 10.59 -1.98
N GLY A 99 -7.90 11.21 -1.93
CA GLY A 99 -7.64 12.50 -2.59
C GLY A 99 -7.99 13.74 -1.74
N TYR A 100 -8.34 13.57 -0.47
CA TYR A 100 -8.68 14.67 0.45
C TYR A 100 -7.58 15.00 1.48
N GLY A 101 -6.35 14.56 1.23
CA GLY A 101 -5.23 14.85 2.14
C GLY A 101 -5.25 14.06 3.46
N LEU A 102 -5.94 12.92 3.47
CA LEU A 102 -6.05 12.05 4.65
C LEU A 102 -5.06 10.87 4.65
N GLY A 103 -4.04 10.90 3.81
CA GLY A 103 -3.04 9.82 3.71
C GLY A 103 -3.62 8.46 3.29
N CYS A 104 -4.80 8.45 2.65
CA CYS A 104 -5.50 7.21 2.31
C CYS A 104 -4.70 6.33 1.35
N SER A 105 -3.99 6.93 0.38
CA SER A 105 -3.13 6.21 -0.57
C SER A 105 -2.01 5.46 0.15
N ALA A 106 -1.35 6.11 1.11
CA ALA A 106 -0.31 5.50 1.93
C ALA A 106 -0.86 4.37 2.79
N ALA A 107 -2.04 4.57 3.39
CA ALA A 107 -2.70 3.53 4.18
C ALA A 107 -3.09 2.31 3.33
N VAL A 108 -3.51 2.51 2.06
CA VAL A 108 -3.74 1.43 1.08
C VAL A 108 -2.44 0.68 0.80
N ALA A 109 -1.36 1.40 0.45
CA ALA A 109 -0.07 0.81 0.12
C ALA A 109 0.49 -0.01 1.29
N LEU A 110 0.51 0.58 2.49
CA LEU A 110 1.10 -0.04 3.67
C LEU A 110 0.27 -1.23 4.16
N SER A 111 -1.06 -1.12 4.24
CA SER A 111 -1.91 -2.24 4.65
C SER A 111 -1.80 -3.41 3.66
N LEU A 112 -1.68 -3.13 2.36
CA LEU A 112 -1.46 -4.15 1.34
C LEU A 112 -0.10 -4.83 1.51
N ALA A 113 0.98 -4.05 1.64
CA ALA A 113 2.33 -4.59 1.80
C ALA A 113 2.44 -5.50 3.05
N LEU A 114 1.85 -5.07 4.18
CA LEU A 114 1.84 -5.87 5.41
C LEU A 114 1.01 -7.15 5.27
N ALA A 115 -0.16 -7.08 4.61
CA ALA A 115 -1.01 -8.24 4.39
C ALA A 115 -0.34 -9.25 3.42
N LEU A 116 0.30 -8.77 2.34
CA LEU A 116 1.08 -9.61 1.41
C LEU A 116 2.27 -10.27 2.09
N ASN A 117 3.05 -9.51 2.85
CA ASN A 117 4.19 -10.04 3.61
C ASN A 117 3.76 -11.21 4.51
N GLN A 118 2.63 -11.08 5.20
CA GLN A 118 2.08 -12.14 6.05
C GLN A 118 1.54 -13.32 5.22
N ALA A 119 0.77 -13.05 4.16
CA ALA A 119 0.13 -14.09 3.36
C ALA A 119 1.16 -14.94 2.60
N LEU A 120 2.15 -14.30 1.96
CA LEU A 120 3.20 -14.95 1.19
C LEU A 120 4.35 -15.48 2.06
N ASN A 121 4.36 -15.13 3.35
CA ASN A 121 5.43 -15.48 4.29
C ASN A 121 6.83 -15.09 3.77
N THR A 122 6.96 -13.87 3.23
CA THR A 122 8.21 -13.40 2.60
C THR A 122 9.36 -13.24 3.58
N GLY A 123 9.06 -13.12 4.87
CA GLY A 123 10.06 -12.89 5.92
C GLY A 123 10.55 -11.44 6.02
N TYR A 124 9.99 -10.51 5.27
CA TYR A 124 10.35 -9.09 5.39
C TYR A 124 10.01 -8.55 6.77
N SER A 125 10.87 -7.70 7.31
CA SER A 125 10.55 -6.86 8.46
C SER A 125 9.43 -5.86 8.09
N LYS A 126 8.76 -5.30 9.10
CA LYS A 126 7.77 -4.24 8.86
C LYS A 126 8.36 -3.03 8.12
N THR A 127 9.62 -2.71 8.40
CA THR A 127 10.34 -1.61 7.75
C THR A 127 10.56 -1.90 6.26
N GLU A 128 10.96 -3.10 5.88
CA GLU A 128 11.14 -3.48 4.47
C GLU A 128 9.80 -3.46 3.71
N ALA A 129 8.73 -3.98 4.31
CA ALA A 129 7.40 -3.89 3.73
C ALA A 129 6.93 -2.43 3.57
N ALA A 130 7.20 -1.57 4.56
CA ALA A 130 6.88 -0.15 4.50
C ALA A 130 7.72 0.60 3.45
N GLN A 131 8.97 0.21 3.20
CA GLN A 131 9.79 0.76 2.13
C GLN A 131 9.18 0.49 0.74
N ILE A 132 8.65 -0.71 0.51
CA ILE A 132 7.95 -1.04 -0.75
C ILE A 132 6.72 -0.13 -0.91
N ALA A 133 5.93 0.05 0.16
CA ALA A 133 4.77 0.93 0.13
C ALA A 133 5.16 2.40 -0.14
N HIS A 134 6.24 2.89 0.47
CA HIS A 134 6.76 4.23 0.24
C HIS A 134 7.23 4.43 -1.20
N LEU A 135 7.96 3.46 -1.77
CA LEU A 135 8.39 3.50 -3.16
C LEU A 135 7.21 3.53 -4.13
N ALA A 136 6.13 2.80 -3.83
CA ALA A 136 4.90 2.84 -4.60
C ALA A 136 4.31 4.26 -4.64
N GLU A 137 4.24 4.96 -3.51
CA GLU A 137 3.77 6.34 -3.44
C GLU A 137 4.64 7.30 -4.26
N ILE A 138 5.95 7.21 -4.11
CA ILE A 138 6.90 8.04 -4.87
C ILE A 138 6.74 7.81 -6.38
N ARG A 139 6.70 6.55 -6.81
CA ARG A 139 6.58 6.18 -8.23
C ARG A 139 5.23 6.58 -8.84
N CYS A 140 4.16 6.44 -8.07
CA CYS A 140 2.81 6.83 -8.49
C CYS A 140 2.53 8.33 -8.30
N LYS A 141 3.43 9.08 -7.63
CA LYS A 141 3.29 10.50 -7.29
C LYS A 141 2.05 10.79 -6.45
N THR A 142 1.76 9.92 -5.49
CA THR A 142 0.58 10.00 -4.62
C THR A 142 0.89 10.53 -3.22
N GLY A 143 2.14 10.41 -2.76
CA GLY A 143 2.58 10.90 -1.44
C GLY A 143 4.10 10.95 -1.31
N LEU A 144 4.59 11.62 -0.26
CA LEU A 144 6.01 11.83 0.00
C LEU A 144 6.47 11.33 1.38
N GLY A 145 5.56 10.96 2.27
CA GLY A 145 5.95 10.57 3.63
C GLY A 145 4.80 10.01 4.48
N ASP A 146 3.64 9.88 3.89
CA ASP A 146 2.41 9.47 4.57
C ASP A 146 2.50 8.02 5.10
N VAL A 147 3.27 7.15 4.43
CA VAL A 147 3.53 5.77 4.87
C VAL A 147 4.17 5.71 6.26
N LEU A 148 5.05 6.66 6.60
CA LEU A 148 5.69 6.70 7.92
C LEU A 148 4.74 7.16 9.03
N ALA A 149 3.65 7.85 8.66
CA ALA A 149 2.63 8.34 9.59
C ALA A 149 1.46 7.36 9.76
N SER A 150 1.34 6.39 8.87
CA SER A 150 0.34 5.30 8.91
C SER A 150 0.88 4.06 9.62
#